data_21a23f09a9b4a630631836761f3ac935
#
_entry.id   21a23f09a9b4a630631836761f3ac935
#
_cell.length_a   1.000
_cell.length_b   1.000
_cell.length_c   1.000
_cell.angle_alpha   90.00
_cell.angle_beta   90.00
_cell.angle_gamma   90.00
#
_symmetry.space_group_name_H-M   'P 1'
#
loop_
_entity.id
_entity.type
_entity.pdbx_description
1 polymer ?
#
loop_
_entity_poly.entity_id
_entity_poly.type
_entity_poly.pdbx_seq_one_letter_code
_entity_poly.pdbx_strand_id
1 'polypeptide(L)'
;KDSLTLAESTSHRPDESDFTGTLARLKDAGCQLVAVALPVRPIISVVATAKEMGWDDVKFVVSQAGFHSAVAAAPGGVTEGLYGVSPWQDIVSRMKDVPEAKQWAEEYQAQYGSVPSGGAVLGRVGAMVTIEALRKAGPDLTTDSFLAAMESLDFNDPVTGVDIKMSATNHRAGNDMILSKVIDGVWEPVVTLED
;
A
#
# COMPACT_ATOMS: atom_id res chain seq x y z
N LYS A 1 -7.88 5.65 23.58
CA LYS A 1 -6.67 5.31 22.78
C LYS A 1 -5.87 4.33 23.64
N ASP A 2 -5.84 3.08 23.21
CA ASP A 2 -4.99 2.09 23.86
C ASP A 2 -3.53 2.45 23.58
N SER A 3 -2.69 2.45 24.62
CA SER A 3 -1.26 2.71 24.47
C SER A 3 -0.58 1.43 24.03
N LEU A 4 -0.01 1.40 22.83
CA LEU A 4 0.87 0.33 22.40
C LEU A 4 2.24 0.51 23.05
N THR A 5 2.83 -0.59 23.51
CA THR A 5 4.20 -0.61 24.04
C THR A 5 5.13 -1.19 22.99
N LEU A 6 6.19 -0.47 22.63
CA LEU A 6 7.26 -1.00 21.79
C LEU A 6 8.07 -2.02 22.62
N ALA A 7 7.86 -3.31 22.35
CA ALA A 7 8.55 -4.39 23.06
C ALA A 7 9.97 -4.60 22.53
N GLU A 8 10.14 -4.60 21.19
CA GLU A 8 11.43 -4.83 20.54
C GLU A 8 11.43 -4.11 19.16
N SER A 9 12.60 -3.77 18.65
CA SER A 9 12.81 -3.24 17.32
C SER A 9 14.05 -3.84 16.67
N THR A 10 13.99 -3.99 15.34
CA THR A 10 15.08 -4.56 14.56
C THR A 10 15.29 -3.76 13.27
N SER A 11 16.52 -3.80 12.77
CA SER A 11 16.86 -3.23 11.47
C SER A 11 17.48 -4.30 10.59
N HIS A 12 17.24 -4.21 9.29
CA HIS A 12 17.68 -5.19 8.32
C HIS A 12 18.30 -4.53 7.09
N ARG A 13 19.12 -5.28 6.41
CA ARG A 13 19.58 -4.90 5.06
C ARG A 13 18.45 -5.18 4.07
N PRO A 14 18.35 -4.39 2.97
CA PRO A 14 17.31 -4.60 1.95
C PRO A 14 17.39 -5.97 1.25
N ASP A 15 18.56 -6.61 1.26
CA ASP A 15 18.84 -7.92 0.69
C ASP A 15 18.86 -9.07 1.71
N GLU A 16 18.44 -8.81 2.96
CA GLU A 16 18.32 -9.83 4.00
C GLU A 16 17.33 -10.92 3.59
N SER A 17 17.71 -12.16 3.81
CA SER A 17 16.89 -13.34 3.45
C SER A 17 16.64 -14.31 4.60
N ASP A 18 17.44 -14.23 5.67
CA ASP A 18 17.27 -15.04 6.88
C ASP A 18 16.80 -14.19 8.06
N PHE A 19 15.56 -14.39 8.46
CA PHE A 19 14.91 -13.67 9.55
C PHE A 19 14.74 -14.51 10.82
N THR A 20 15.26 -15.76 10.86
CA THR A 20 15.06 -16.70 11.96
C THR A 20 15.48 -16.12 13.32
N GLY A 21 16.69 -15.57 13.40
CA GLY A 21 17.19 -14.98 14.65
C GLY A 21 16.43 -13.74 15.08
N THR A 22 15.99 -12.93 14.12
CA THR A 22 15.20 -11.73 14.39
C THR A 22 13.81 -12.09 14.90
N LEU A 23 13.14 -13.02 14.24
CA LEU A 23 11.81 -13.46 14.63
C LEU A 23 11.82 -14.18 15.98
N ALA A 24 12.88 -14.94 16.28
CA ALA A 24 13.06 -15.52 17.60
C ALA A 24 13.12 -14.44 18.70
N ARG A 25 13.90 -13.37 18.48
CA ARG A 25 13.98 -12.25 19.43
C ARG A 25 12.65 -11.55 19.64
N LEU A 26 11.91 -11.26 18.54
CA LEU A 26 10.58 -10.63 18.61
C LEU A 26 9.59 -11.51 19.37
N LYS A 27 9.62 -12.83 19.12
CA LYS A 27 8.77 -13.81 19.81
C LYS A 27 9.10 -13.89 21.29
N ASP A 28 10.38 -13.97 21.65
CA ASP A 28 10.85 -14.01 23.05
C ASP A 28 10.52 -12.71 23.81
N ALA A 29 10.49 -11.57 23.11
CA ALA A 29 10.06 -10.30 23.66
C ALA A 29 8.52 -10.19 23.84
N GLY A 30 7.77 -11.20 23.46
CA GLY A 30 6.31 -11.26 23.60
C GLY A 30 5.55 -10.36 22.62
N CYS A 31 6.12 -10.06 21.45
CA CYS A 31 5.43 -9.26 20.43
C CYS A 31 4.16 -9.96 19.93
N GLN A 32 3.03 -9.26 20.01
CA GLN A 32 1.74 -9.73 19.50
C GLN A 32 1.42 -9.14 18.14
N LEU A 33 2.01 -7.99 17.82
CA LEU A 33 1.91 -7.28 16.55
C LEU A 33 3.32 -6.91 16.09
N VAL A 34 3.64 -7.22 14.84
CA VAL A 34 4.91 -6.85 14.19
C VAL A 34 4.64 -5.96 12.99
N ALA A 35 5.09 -4.71 13.07
CA ALA A 35 5.06 -3.79 11.94
C ALA A 35 6.30 -4.01 11.06
N VAL A 36 6.08 -4.28 9.77
CA VAL A 36 7.13 -4.65 8.82
C VAL A 36 7.27 -3.59 7.73
N ALA A 37 8.43 -2.95 7.66
CA ALA A 37 8.78 -1.97 6.63
C ALA A 37 9.90 -2.51 5.72
N LEU A 38 9.59 -3.53 4.94
CA LEU A 38 10.52 -4.24 4.07
C LEU A 38 9.97 -4.29 2.62
N PRO A 39 10.84 -4.58 1.61
CA PRO A 39 10.40 -4.85 0.24
C PRO A 39 9.67 -6.21 0.12
N VAL A 40 9.09 -6.47 -1.06
CA VAL A 40 8.22 -7.62 -1.35
C VAL A 40 8.82 -8.97 -0.94
N ARG A 41 10.04 -9.31 -1.40
CA ARG A 41 10.66 -10.62 -1.13
C ARG A 41 10.95 -10.86 0.35
N PRO A 42 11.61 -9.93 1.06
CA PRO A 42 11.84 -10.06 2.50
C PRO A 42 10.55 -10.21 3.32
N ILE A 43 9.45 -9.54 2.97
CA ILE A 43 8.16 -9.69 3.65
C ILE A 43 7.66 -11.13 3.55
N ILE A 44 7.69 -11.72 2.35
CA ILE A 44 7.27 -13.10 2.13
C ILE A 44 8.14 -14.04 2.99
N SER A 45 9.46 -13.83 3.02
CA SER A 45 10.38 -14.62 3.86
C SER A 45 10.08 -14.47 5.35
N VAL A 46 9.83 -13.26 5.84
CA VAL A 46 9.46 -13.01 7.26
C VAL A 46 8.22 -13.82 7.65
N VAL A 47 7.16 -13.73 6.85
CA VAL A 47 5.89 -14.41 7.16
C VAL A 47 6.05 -15.93 7.03
N ALA A 48 6.79 -16.41 6.03
CA ALA A 48 7.08 -17.83 5.86
C ALA A 48 7.86 -18.38 7.06
N THR A 49 8.96 -17.71 7.43
CA THR A 49 9.79 -18.12 8.58
C THR A 49 8.99 -18.12 9.89
N ALA A 50 8.13 -17.13 10.13
CA ALA A 50 7.28 -17.09 11.33
C ALA A 50 6.35 -18.32 11.38
N LYS A 51 5.73 -18.70 10.27
CA LYS A 51 4.89 -19.91 10.17
C LYS A 51 5.70 -21.19 10.39
N GLU A 52 6.90 -21.30 9.82
CA GLU A 52 7.80 -22.43 10.02
C GLU A 52 8.24 -22.57 11.49
N MET A 53 8.36 -21.44 12.22
CA MET A 53 8.64 -21.40 13.65
C MET A 53 7.41 -21.67 14.53
N GLY A 54 6.23 -21.93 13.95
CA GLY A 54 4.97 -22.11 14.69
C GLY A 54 4.58 -20.88 15.50
N TRP A 55 4.81 -19.68 14.95
CA TRP A 55 4.39 -18.44 15.59
C TRP A 55 3.06 -17.96 14.98
N ASP A 56 1.98 -18.64 15.36
CA ASP A 56 0.66 -18.51 14.73
C ASP A 56 -0.22 -17.40 15.37
N ASP A 57 0.09 -16.97 16.57
CA ASP A 57 -0.67 -15.99 17.34
C ASP A 57 -0.25 -14.53 17.09
N VAL A 58 0.85 -14.29 16.35
CA VAL A 58 1.33 -12.97 15.99
C VAL A 58 0.54 -12.39 14.81
N LYS A 59 0.34 -11.07 14.81
CA LYS A 59 -0.18 -10.33 13.67
C LYS A 59 0.95 -9.55 13.02
N PHE A 60 1.05 -9.68 11.69
CA PHE A 60 1.96 -8.86 10.89
C PHE A 60 1.17 -7.79 10.16
N VAL A 61 1.70 -6.57 10.15
CA VAL A 61 1.19 -5.47 9.34
C VAL A 61 2.34 -4.88 8.53
N VAL A 62 2.15 -4.83 7.21
CA VAL A 62 3.16 -4.25 6.31
C VAL A 62 2.85 -2.79 6.00
N SER A 63 3.91 -2.01 5.82
CA SER A 63 3.81 -0.66 5.29
C SER A 63 3.40 -0.68 3.81
N GLN A 64 3.13 0.51 3.26
CA GLN A 64 2.85 0.68 1.83
C GLN A 64 3.88 0.01 0.90
N ALA A 65 5.16 -0.07 1.28
CA ALA A 65 6.20 -0.75 0.50
C ALA A 65 5.94 -2.24 0.33
N GLY A 66 5.24 -2.85 1.27
CA GLY A 66 4.82 -4.25 1.22
C GLY A 66 3.42 -4.46 0.66
N PHE A 67 2.64 -3.40 0.46
CA PHE A 67 1.30 -3.49 -0.10
C PHE A 67 1.37 -3.69 -1.63
N HIS A 68 1.65 -4.92 -2.01
CA HIS A 68 1.88 -5.31 -3.40
C HIS A 68 1.16 -6.62 -3.72
N SER A 69 0.57 -6.72 -4.90
CA SER A 69 -0.17 -7.92 -5.34
C SER A 69 0.68 -9.20 -5.27
N ALA A 70 2.00 -9.11 -5.57
CA ALA A 70 2.91 -10.24 -5.44
C ALA A 70 3.12 -10.71 -3.99
N VAL A 71 2.90 -9.85 -2.99
CA VAL A 71 2.89 -10.27 -1.58
C VAL A 71 1.59 -11.00 -1.28
N ALA A 72 0.46 -10.46 -1.70
CA ALA A 72 -0.83 -11.10 -1.47
C ALA A 72 -0.91 -12.47 -2.15
N ALA A 73 -0.49 -12.56 -3.42
CA ALA A 73 -0.50 -13.78 -4.22
C ALA A 73 0.75 -14.66 -4.01
N ALA A 74 1.42 -14.57 -2.87
CA ALA A 74 2.61 -15.38 -2.61
C ALA A 74 2.31 -16.87 -2.70
N PRO A 75 3.23 -17.67 -3.30
CA PRO A 75 3.03 -19.10 -3.50
C PRO A 75 2.66 -19.84 -2.21
N GLY A 76 1.75 -20.81 -2.34
CA GLY A 76 1.30 -21.61 -1.21
C GLY A 76 0.42 -20.86 -0.19
N GLY A 77 -0.05 -19.65 -0.50
CA GLY A 77 -0.88 -18.85 0.40
C GLY A 77 -0.14 -18.48 1.70
N VAL A 78 1.18 -18.38 1.64
CA VAL A 78 2.01 -18.15 2.84
C VAL A 78 1.69 -16.83 3.54
N THR A 79 1.20 -15.84 2.80
CA THR A 79 0.82 -14.52 3.31
C THR A 79 -0.66 -14.37 3.66
N GLU A 80 -1.43 -15.46 3.58
CA GLU A 80 -2.84 -15.44 3.96
C GLU A 80 -3.02 -14.93 5.39
N GLY A 81 -3.91 -13.95 5.56
CA GLY A 81 -4.16 -13.30 6.85
C GLY A 81 -3.22 -12.13 7.19
N LEU A 82 -2.21 -11.83 6.35
CA LEU A 82 -1.32 -10.68 6.50
C LEU A 82 -2.11 -9.37 6.38
N TYR A 83 -1.80 -8.40 7.23
CA TYR A 83 -2.37 -7.05 7.15
C TYR A 83 -1.42 -6.08 6.43
N GLY A 84 -1.98 -5.10 5.75
CA GLY A 84 -1.22 -4.05 5.10
C GLY A 84 -1.96 -2.71 5.12
N VAL A 85 -1.21 -1.62 5.14
CA VAL A 85 -1.76 -0.27 5.10
C VAL A 85 -1.33 0.44 3.81
N SER A 86 -2.29 1.10 3.17
CA SER A 86 -2.07 1.85 1.93
C SER A 86 -3.07 2.99 1.82
N PRO A 87 -2.75 4.12 1.18
CA PRO A 87 -3.72 5.18 0.86
C PRO A 87 -4.65 4.82 -0.31
N TRP A 88 -4.49 3.65 -0.94
CA TRP A 88 -5.36 3.15 -2.01
C TRP A 88 -5.73 1.69 -1.78
N GLN A 89 -6.83 1.26 -2.40
CA GLN A 89 -7.23 -0.14 -2.45
C GLN A 89 -6.44 -0.91 -3.51
N ASP A 90 -6.24 -2.21 -3.31
CA ASP A 90 -5.65 -3.07 -4.32
C ASP A 90 -6.54 -3.07 -5.59
N ILE A 91 -5.89 -2.87 -6.74
CA ILE A 91 -6.59 -2.82 -8.02
C ILE A 91 -7.32 -4.14 -8.33
N VAL A 92 -6.76 -5.28 -7.90
CA VAL A 92 -7.39 -6.61 -8.09
C VAL A 92 -8.68 -6.72 -7.29
N SER A 93 -8.73 -6.17 -6.08
CA SER A 93 -9.96 -6.07 -5.30
C SER A 93 -10.96 -5.11 -5.95
N ARG A 94 -10.52 -3.90 -6.31
CA ARG A 94 -11.39 -2.88 -6.90
C ARG A 94 -12.01 -3.27 -8.24
N MET A 95 -11.30 -4.02 -9.09
CA MET A 95 -11.83 -4.51 -10.36
C MET A 95 -13.13 -5.30 -10.23
N LYS A 96 -13.43 -5.86 -9.06
CA LYS A 96 -14.63 -6.67 -8.80
C LYS A 96 -15.89 -5.79 -8.87
N ASP A 97 -15.82 -4.57 -8.33
CA ASP A 97 -16.99 -3.74 -8.06
C ASP A 97 -16.95 -2.37 -8.75
N VAL A 98 -15.78 -1.94 -9.26
CA VAL A 98 -15.58 -0.61 -9.86
C VAL A 98 -15.28 -0.74 -11.36
N PRO A 99 -16.23 -0.38 -12.24
CA PRO A 99 -16.07 -0.53 -13.71
C PRO A 99 -14.86 0.22 -14.26
N GLU A 100 -14.56 1.43 -13.77
CA GLU A 100 -13.42 2.24 -14.21
C GLU A 100 -12.08 1.59 -13.83
N ALA A 101 -12.02 0.95 -12.66
CA ALA A 101 -10.85 0.20 -12.22
C ALA A 101 -10.62 -1.03 -13.09
N LYS A 102 -11.70 -1.74 -13.42
CA LYS A 102 -11.68 -2.90 -14.30
C LYS A 102 -11.21 -2.52 -15.70
N GLN A 103 -11.81 -1.49 -16.29
CA GLN A 103 -11.45 -1.01 -17.63
C GLN A 103 -9.96 -0.64 -17.70
N TRP A 104 -9.49 0.17 -16.75
CA TRP A 104 -8.07 0.57 -16.70
C TRP A 104 -7.14 -0.63 -16.54
N ALA A 105 -7.47 -1.58 -15.70
CA ALA A 105 -6.64 -2.76 -15.49
C ALA A 105 -6.59 -3.67 -16.73
N GLU A 106 -7.69 -3.82 -17.45
CA GLU A 106 -7.77 -4.58 -18.71
C GLU A 106 -6.96 -3.88 -19.82
N GLU A 107 -7.07 -2.55 -19.97
CA GLU A 107 -6.27 -1.76 -20.90
C GLU A 107 -4.77 -1.86 -20.59
N TYR A 108 -4.39 -1.74 -19.31
CA TYR A 108 -3.02 -1.89 -18.85
C TYR A 108 -2.49 -3.29 -19.16
N GLN A 109 -3.26 -4.33 -18.85
CA GLN A 109 -2.87 -5.71 -19.11
C GLN A 109 -2.72 -6.00 -20.61
N ALA A 110 -3.60 -5.45 -21.45
CA ALA A 110 -3.48 -5.58 -22.89
C ALA A 110 -2.20 -4.93 -23.45
N GLN A 111 -1.77 -3.82 -22.85
CA GLN A 111 -0.58 -3.07 -23.26
C GLN A 111 0.72 -3.66 -22.71
N TYR A 112 0.73 -4.11 -21.46
CA TYR A 112 1.96 -4.47 -20.73
C TYR A 112 2.04 -5.96 -20.37
N GLY A 113 1.02 -6.76 -20.64
CA GLY A 113 0.99 -8.21 -20.43
C GLY A 113 0.80 -8.65 -18.97
N SER A 114 0.51 -7.72 -18.05
CA SER A 114 0.29 -8.00 -16.64
C SER A 114 -0.73 -7.04 -16.02
N VAL A 115 -1.40 -7.48 -14.96
CA VAL A 115 -2.26 -6.60 -14.14
C VAL A 115 -1.42 -5.48 -13.52
N PRO A 116 -1.96 -4.24 -13.38
CA PRO A 116 -1.23 -3.14 -12.77
C PRO A 116 -0.72 -3.48 -11.37
N SER A 117 0.56 -3.23 -11.14
CA SER A 117 1.16 -3.34 -9.81
C SER A 117 0.86 -2.10 -8.96
N GLY A 118 1.15 -2.16 -7.64
CA GLY A 118 1.10 -0.98 -6.77
C GLY A 118 1.95 0.20 -7.29
N GLY A 119 3.09 -0.09 -7.95
CA GLY A 119 3.90 0.92 -8.62
C GLY A 119 3.19 1.58 -9.81
N ALA A 120 2.44 0.82 -10.59
CA ALA A 120 1.63 1.35 -11.69
C ALA A 120 0.48 2.23 -11.16
N VAL A 121 -0.17 1.81 -10.06
CA VAL A 121 -1.20 2.61 -9.37
C VAL A 121 -0.63 3.94 -8.90
N LEU A 122 0.52 3.92 -8.23
CA LEU A 122 1.20 5.13 -7.76
C LEU A 122 1.57 6.08 -8.91
N GLY A 123 2.13 5.51 -10.00
CA GLY A 123 2.45 6.28 -11.20
C GLY A 123 1.22 6.93 -11.84
N ARG A 124 0.09 6.20 -11.90
CA ARG A 124 -1.18 6.73 -12.39
C ARG A 124 -1.67 7.92 -11.54
N VAL A 125 -1.71 7.76 -10.21
CA VAL A 125 -2.15 8.85 -9.30
C VAL A 125 -1.27 10.08 -9.47
N GLY A 126 0.06 9.91 -9.49
CA GLY A 126 0.99 11.03 -9.70
C GLY A 126 0.79 11.73 -11.05
N ALA A 127 0.59 10.97 -12.13
CA ALA A 127 0.31 11.52 -13.45
C ALA A 127 -1.02 12.29 -13.49
N MET A 128 -2.09 11.73 -12.90
CA MET A 128 -3.39 12.40 -12.86
C MET A 128 -3.34 13.71 -12.08
N VAL A 129 -2.74 13.71 -10.89
CA VAL A 129 -2.56 14.92 -10.07
C VAL A 129 -1.83 16.01 -10.90
N THR A 130 -0.73 15.62 -11.56
CA THR A 130 0.04 16.54 -12.40
C THR A 130 -0.76 17.09 -13.59
N ILE A 131 -1.49 16.21 -14.30
CA ILE A 131 -2.31 16.60 -15.46
C ILE A 131 -3.44 17.54 -15.04
N GLU A 132 -4.14 17.24 -13.95
CA GLU A 132 -5.22 18.11 -13.47
C GLU A 132 -4.69 19.48 -13.01
N ALA A 133 -3.53 19.53 -12.36
CA ALA A 133 -2.88 20.79 -12.02
C ALA A 133 -2.49 21.60 -13.27
N LEU A 134 -1.91 20.95 -14.29
CA LEU A 134 -1.56 21.60 -15.54
C LEU A 134 -2.79 22.15 -16.28
N ARG A 135 -3.88 21.37 -16.35
CA ARG A 135 -5.15 21.80 -16.94
C ARG A 135 -5.70 23.04 -16.23
N LYS A 136 -5.63 23.03 -14.90
CA LYS A 136 -6.15 24.12 -14.06
C LYS A 136 -5.27 25.37 -14.10
N ALA A 137 -3.95 25.21 -14.22
CA ALA A 137 -3.01 26.31 -14.37
C ALA A 137 -3.18 27.05 -15.72
N GLY A 138 -3.64 26.35 -16.77
CA GLY A 138 -3.88 26.92 -18.08
C GLY A 138 -2.63 27.11 -18.93
N PRO A 139 -2.78 27.79 -20.12
CA PRO A 139 -1.71 27.88 -21.10
C PRO A 139 -0.57 28.82 -20.69
N ASP A 140 -0.83 29.82 -19.85
CA ASP A 140 0.18 30.76 -19.35
C ASP A 140 0.90 30.18 -18.11
N LEU A 141 1.51 29.00 -18.30
CA LEU A 141 2.10 28.21 -17.23
C LEU A 141 3.34 28.89 -16.63
N THR A 142 3.28 29.13 -15.32
CA THR A 142 4.40 29.56 -14.48
C THR A 142 4.49 28.64 -13.26
N THR A 143 5.60 28.70 -12.52
CA THR A 143 5.71 27.99 -11.25
C THR A 143 4.59 28.37 -10.28
N ASP A 144 4.29 29.67 -10.17
CA ASP A 144 3.27 30.17 -9.25
C ASP A 144 1.86 29.71 -9.65
N SER A 145 1.51 29.79 -10.97
CA SER A 145 0.22 29.31 -11.45
C SER A 145 0.05 27.79 -11.27
N PHE A 146 1.13 27.02 -11.46
CA PHE A 146 1.12 25.59 -11.23
C PHE A 146 0.94 25.23 -9.75
N LEU A 147 1.69 25.89 -8.86
CA LEU A 147 1.57 25.67 -7.41
C LEU A 147 0.18 26.04 -6.91
N ALA A 148 -0.37 27.17 -7.32
CA ALA A 148 -1.72 27.58 -6.97
C ALA A 148 -2.78 26.56 -7.48
N ALA A 149 -2.57 26.01 -8.68
CA ALA A 149 -3.42 24.96 -9.22
C ALA A 149 -3.32 23.66 -8.39
N MET A 150 -2.10 23.22 -8.03
CA MET A 150 -1.88 22.05 -7.18
C MET A 150 -2.57 22.20 -5.82
N GLU A 151 -2.41 23.33 -5.16
CA GLU A 151 -2.99 23.62 -3.83
C GLU A 151 -4.52 23.73 -3.84
N SER A 152 -5.12 23.82 -5.03
CA SER A 152 -6.57 23.88 -5.21
C SER A 152 -7.19 22.59 -5.74
N LEU A 153 -6.44 21.49 -5.82
CA LEU A 153 -6.97 20.21 -6.24
C LEU A 153 -7.92 19.62 -5.20
N ASP A 154 -9.10 19.24 -5.67
CA ASP A 154 -10.13 18.56 -4.88
C ASP A 154 -10.93 17.65 -5.83
N PHE A 155 -10.58 16.37 -5.90
CA PHE A 155 -11.25 15.37 -6.73
C PHE A 155 -10.99 13.95 -6.25
N ASN A 156 -11.88 13.01 -6.62
CA ASN A 156 -11.69 11.57 -6.40
C ASN A 156 -11.16 10.91 -7.66
N ASP A 157 -10.17 10.00 -7.54
CA ASP A 157 -9.81 9.07 -8.63
C ASP A 157 -10.66 7.79 -8.52
N PRO A 158 -11.65 7.58 -9.38
CA PRO A 158 -12.53 6.40 -9.29
C PRO A 158 -11.77 5.08 -9.48
N VAL A 159 -10.65 5.09 -10.19
CA VAL A 159 -9.85 3.89 -10.44
C VAL A 159 -9.16 3.40 -9.17
N THR A 160 -8.52 4.28 -8.42
CA THR A 160 -7.76 3.91 -7.22
C THR A 160 -8.54 4.12 -5.93
N GLY A 161 -9.61 4.94 -5.97
CA GLY A 161 -10.41 5.33 -4.81
C GLY A 161 -9.72 6.37 -3.93
N VAL A 162 -8.65 7.00 -4.41
CA VAL A 162 -7.95 8.04 -3.66
C VAL A 162 -8.67 9.37 -3.78
N ASP A 163 -8.97 9.99 -2.66
CA ASP A 163 -9.43 11.37 -2.59
C ASP A 163 -8.22 12.31 -2.58
N ILE A 164 -8.14 13.12 -3.63
CA ILE A 164 -7.09 14.13 -3.79
C ILE A 164 -7.62 15.45 -3.28
N LYS A 165 -7.14 15.87 -2.12
CA LYS A 165 -7.53 17.15 -1.50
C LYS A 165 -6.32 17.88 -1.01
N MET A 166 -5.89 18.90 -1.75
CA MET A 166 -4.72 19.70 -1.43
C MET A 166 -5.12 21.13 -1.00
N SER A 167 -4.20 21.79 -0.30
CA SER A 167 -4.33 23.19 0.07
C SER A 167 -2.95 23.81 0.27
N ALA A 168 -2.85 25.12 0.44
CA ALA A 168 -1.61 25.81 0.77
C ALA A 168 -0.91 25.32 2.07
N THR A 169 -1.61 24.61 2.93
CA THR A 169 -1.06 24.05 4.17
C THR A 169 -1.02 22.50 4.19
N ASN A 170 -1.60 21.86 3.19
CA ASN A 170 -1.60 20.41 3.05
C ASN A 170 -1.30 19.99 1.61
N HIS A 171 -0.09 19.52 1.36
CA HIS A 171 0.38 19.05 0.05
C HIS A 171 0.30 17.51 -0.09
N ARG A 172 -0.40 16.81 0.79
CA ARG A 172 -0.66 15.38 0.65
C ARG A 172 -1.83 15.16 -0.29
N ALA A 173 -1.67 14.26 -1.24
CA ALA A 173 -2.71 13.92 -2.20
C ALA A 173 -3.87 13.15 -1.57
N GLY A 174 -3.62 12.30 -0.56
CA GLY A 174 -4.62 11.56 0.20
C GLY A 174 -4.23 11.52 1.66
N ASN A 175 -5.19 11.65 2.55
CA ASN A 175 -4.97 11.64 4.00
C ASN A 175 -5.41 10.32 4.65
N ASP A 176 -6.39 9.64 4.05
CA ASP A 176 -6.93 8.41 4.59
C ASP A 176 -5.99 7.22 4.34
N MET A 177 -5.95 6.33 5.30
CA MET A 177 -5.23 5.07 5.18
C MET A 177 -6.23 3.91 5.25
N ILE A 178 -6.06 2.96 4.35
CA ILE A 178 -6.89 1.76 4.29
C ILE A 178 -6.09 0.61 4.89
N LEU A 179 -6.64 0.00 5.94
CA LEU A 179 -6.16 -1.29 6.43
C LEU A 179 -6.80 -2.38 5.59
N SER A 180 -5.97 -3.17 4.95
CA SER A 180 -6.39 -4.34 4.16
C SER A 180 -5.81 -5.61 4.76
N LYS A 181 -6.41 -6.74 4.41
CA LYS A 181 -5.97 -8.08 4.80
C LYS A 181 -5.86 -8.95 3.56
N VAL A 182 -4.88 -9.82 3.50
CA VAL A 182 -4.80 -10.84 2.44
C VAL A 182 -5.88 -11.90 2.68
N ILE A 183 -6.78 -12.04 1.72
CA ILE A 183 -7.86 -13.02 1.69
C ILE A 183 -7.88 -13.63 0.28
N ASP A 184 -7.72 -14.94 0.19
CA ASP A 184 -7.67 -15.68 -1.10
C ASP A 184 -6.63 -15.10 -2.07
N GLY A 185 -5.48 -14.67 -1.55
CA GLY A 185 -4.36 -14.13 -2.33
C GLY A 185 -4.58 -12.70 -2.85
N VAL A 186 -5.54 -11.95 -2.32
CA VAL A 186 -5.85 -10.55 -2.69
C VAL A 186 -5.89 -9.67 -1.44
N TRP A 187 -5.43 -8.43 -1.55
CA TRP A 187 -5.61 -7.44 -0.50
C TRP A 187 -7.06 -6.93 -0.47
N GLU A 188 -7.84 -7.41 0.48
CA GLU A 188 -9.22 -6.96 0.69
C GLU A 188 -9.29 -5.89 1.77
N PRO A 189 -9.99 -4.76 1.53
CA PRO A 189 -10.12 -3.70 2.52
C PRO A 189 -10.91 -4.16 3.74
N VAL A 190 -10.42 -3.83 4.94
CA VAL A 190 -11.05 -4.15 6.23
C VAL A 190 -11.67 -2.90 6.86
N VAL A 191 -10.91 -1.81 6.89
CA VAL A 191 -11.34 -0.54 7.47
C VAL A 191 -10.58 0.63 6.83
N THR A 192 -11.27 1.76 6.64
CA THR A 192 -10.63 3.03 6.34
C THR A 192 -10.35 3.76 7.65
N LEU A 193 -9.10 4.18 7.82
CA LEU A 193 -8.65 4.96 8.97
C LEU A 193 -8.65 6.43 8.53
N GLU A 194 -9.59 7.19 9.05
CA GLU A 194 -9.67 8.64 8.84
C GLU A 194 -8.68 9.36 9.79
N ASP A 195 -8.06 10.46 9.30
CA ASP A 195 -7.14 11.31 10.08
C ASP A 195 -7.83 12.07 11.21
#